data_1b6d1e2a71c23418c63d43c829790907
#
_entry.id   1b6d1e2a71c23418c63d43c829790907
#
_cell.length_a   1.000
_cell.length_b   1.000
_cell.length_c   1.000
_cell.angle_alpha   90.00
_cell.angle_beta   90.00
_cell.angle_gamma   90.00
#
_symmetry.space_group_name_H-M   'P 1'
#
loop_
_entity.id
_entity.type
_entity.pdbx_description
1 polymer ?
#
loop_
_entity_poly.entity_id
_entity_poly.type
_entity_poly.pdbx_seq_one_letter_code
_entity_poly.pdbx_strand_id
1 'polypeptide(L)' 'MDHAAIMAKLEELMIDVFDIDDIAVIEATSADDVEEWDSLSHIRFMITVERNFKIRFLNEEVAELRNVGDLARSIAAKLA' A
#
# COMPACT_ATOMS: atom_id res chain seq x y z
N MET A 1 -3.60 3.76 14.55
CA MET A 1 -4.48 2.93 13.71
C MET A 1 -4.10 1.47 13.90
N ASP A 2 -5.07 0.60 13.98
CA ASP A 2 -4.78 -0.83 14.03
C ASP A 2 -4.55 -1.39 12.62
N HIS A 3 -4.14 -2.65 12.54
CA HIS A 3 -3.80 -3.28 11.27
C HIS A 3 -5.01 -3.30 10.30
N ALA A 4 -6.19 -3.61 10.81
CA ALA A 4 -7.40 -3.66 9.97
C ALA A 4 -7.74 -2.29 9.40
N ALA A 5 -7.60 -1.23 10.19
CA ALA A 5 -7.85 0.13 9.72
C ALA A 5 -6.83 0.55 8.65
N ILE A 6 -5.57 0.16 8.83
CA ILE A 6 -4.53 0.44 7.84
C ILE A 6 -4.84 -0.30 6.54
N MET A 7 -5.21 -1.58 6.62
CA MET A 7 -5.57 -2.36 5.44
C MET A 7 -6.75 -1.75 4.69
N ALA A 8 -7.77 -1.30 5.41
CA ALA A 8 -8.95 -0.66 4.81
C ALA A 8 -8.57 0.64 4.10
N LYS A 9 -7.67 1.42 4.70
CA LYS A 9 -7.20 2.66 4.09
C LYS A 9 -6.37 2.39 2.84
N LEU A 10 -5.52 1.37 2.89
CA LEU A 10 -4.72 0.98 1.72
C LEU A 10 -5.60 0.53 0.57
N GLU A 11 -6.66 -0.23 0.84
CA GLU A 11 -7.62 -0.64 -0.19
C GLU A 11 -8.25 0.58 -0.85
N GLU A 12 -8.67 1.54 -0.05
CA GLU A 12 -9.26 2.79 -0.54
C GLU A 12 -8.28 3.55 -1.44
N LEU A 13 -7.01 3.66 -1.02
CA LEU A 13 -5.99 4.34 -1.80
C LEU A 13 -5.66 3.59 -3.09
N MET A 14 -5.67 2.27 -3.06
CA MET A 14 -5.42 1.46 -4.25
C MET A 14 -6.52 1.67 -5.29
N ILE A 15 -7.77 1.67 -4.86
CA ILE A 15 -8.91 1.92 -5.76
C ILE A 15 -8.75 3.29 -6.43
N ASP A 16 -8.36 4.28 -5.66
CA ASP A 16 -8.22 5.64 -6.14
C ASP A 16 -7.03 5.80 -7.09
N VAL A 17 -5.85 5.33 -6.69
CA VAL A 17 -4.61 5.50 -7.46
C VAL A 17 -4.60 4.68 -8.74
N PHE A 18 -5.07 3.44 -8.65
CA PHE A 18 -5.07 2.52 -9.79
C PHE A 18 -6.31 2.66 -10.67
N ASP A 19 -7.26 3.50 -10.27
CA ASP A 19 -8.52 3.75 -10.99
C ASP A 19 -9.23 2.44 -11.32
N ILE A 20 -9.36 1.59 -10.31
CA ILE A 20 -10.07 0.31 -10.42
C ILE A 20 -11.38 0.40 -9.66
N ASP A 21 -12.35 -0.41 -10.05
CA ASP A 21 -13.69 -0.32 -9.46
C ASP A 21 -13.73 -0.92 -8.06
N ASP A 22 -13.67 -2.21 -7.95
CA ASP A 22 -13.81 -2.88 -6.68
C ASP A 22 -12.77 -3.99 -6.58
N ILE A 23 -12.07 -4.01 -5.46
CA ILE A 23 -11.04 -5.02 -5.25
C ILE A 23 -11.06 -5.45 -3.78
N ALA A 24 -11.03 -6.76 -3.56
CA ALA A 24 -10.87 -7.30 -2.23
C ALA A 24 -9.38 -7.42 -1.93
N VAL A 25 -8.86 -6.50 -1.13
CA VAL A 25 -7.45 -6.49 -0.76
C VAL A 25 -7.24 -7.34 0.48
N ILE A 26 -6.38 -8.34 0.35
CA ILE A 26 -6.00 -9.21 1.47
C ILE A 26 -4.49 -9.04 1.73
N GLU A 27 -4.00 -9.67 2.78
CA GLU A 27 -2.60 -9.54 3.16
C GLU A 27 -1.63 -9.99 2.07
N ALA A 28 -1.98 -11.04 1.35
CA ALA A 28 -1.14 -11.59 0.29
C ALA A 28 -1.23 -10.83 -1.04
N THR A 29 -2.14 -9.86 -1.16
CA THR A 29 -2.30 -9.10 -2.40
C THR A 29 -0.99 -8.40 -2.76
N SER A 30 -0.55 -8.60 -3.99
CA SER A 30 0.70 -8.03 -4.51
C SER A 30 0.47 -7.40 -5.88
N ALA A 31 1.53 -6.78 -6.41
CA ALA A 31 1.47 -6.16 -7.73
C ALA A 31 1.12 -7.18 -8.82
N ASP A 32 1.48 -8.45 -8.63
CA ASP A 32 1.13 -9.50 -9.59
C ASP A 32 -0.36 -9.78 -9.65
N ASP A 33 -1.09 -9.46 -8.58
CA ASP A 33 -2.54 -9.70 -8.49
C ASP A 33 -3.36 -8.56 -9.07
N VAL A 34 -2.75 -7.40 -9.31
CA VAL A 34 -3.45 -6.20 -9.77
C VAL A 34 -2.81 -5.73 -11.06
N GLU A 35 -3.53 -5.88 -12.16
CA GLU A 35 -3.01 -5.57 -13.49
C GLU A 35 -2.55 -4.12 -13.61
N GLU A 36 -3.29 -3.21 -12.98
CA GLU A 36 -3.00 -1.78 -13.03
C GLU A 36 -1.81 -1.36 -12.17
N TRP A 37 -1.29 -2.26 -11.37
CA TRP A 37 -0.19 -1.97 -10.45
C TRP A 37 1.16 -2.22 -11.14
N ASP A 38 1.53 -1.32 -12.04
CA ASP A 38 2.81 -1.35 -12.74
C ASP A 38 3.84 -0.46 -12.02
N SER A 39 5.03 -0.32 -12.62
CA SER A 39 6.11 0.44 -12.02
C SER A 39 5.77 1.90 -11.77
N LEU A 40 5.09 2.53 -12.71
CA LEU A 40 4.71 3.94 -12.58
C LEU A 40 3.61 4.12 -11.54
N SER A 41 2.60 3.28 -11.59
CA SER A 41 1.50 3.33 -10.61
C SER A 41 1.99 3.03 -9.22
N HIS A 42 2.97 2.13 -9.09
CA HIS A 42 3.59 1.82 -7.80
C HIS A 42 4.20 3.06 -7.15
N ILE A 43 4.96 3.83 -7.93
CA ILE A 43 5.58 5.07 -7.42
C ILE A 43 4.50 6.04 -6.94
N ARG A 44 3.44 6.21 -7.73
CA ARG A 44 2.33 7.09 -7.37
C ARG A 44 1.62 6.61 -6.10
N PHE A 45 1.42 5.30 -6.01
CA PHE A 45 0.78 4.70 -4.85
C PHE A 45 1.59 4.93 -3.57
N MET A 46 2.92 4.70 -3.64
CA MET A 46 3.78 4.89 -2.48
C MET A 46 3.81 6.34 -2.02
N ILE A 47 3.84 7.29 -2.95
CA ILE A 47 3.79 8.72 -2.61
C ILE A 47 2.45 9.05 -1.92
N THR A 48 1.36 8.51 -2.44
CA THR A 48 0.03 8.71 -1.86
C THR A 48 -0.05 8.14 -0.45
N VAL A 49 0.51 6.95 -0.24
CA VAL A 49 0.56 6.31 1.08
C VAL A 49 1.35 7.19 2.06
N GLU A 50 2.53 7.66 1.66
CA GLU A 50 3.35 8.50 2.52
C GLU A 50 2.62 9.77 2.93
N ARG A 51 1.91 10.40 2.01
CA ARG A 51 1.15 11.61 2.29
C ARG A 51 -0.02 11.36 3.23
N ASN A 52 -0.76 10.28 3.00
CA ASN A 52 -1.96 9.98 3.79
C ASN A 52 -1.64 9.58 5.22
N PHE A 53 -0.56 8.85 5.42
CA PHE A 53 -0.15 8.40 6.75
C PHE A 53 0.91 9.32 7.38
N LYS A 54 1.40 10.32 6.64
CA LYS A 54 2.43 11.27 7.11
C LYS A 54 3.70 10.56 7.55
N ILE A 55 4.17 9.65 6.73
CA ILE A 55 5.35 8.83 6.97
C ILE A 55 6.28 8.86 5.76
N ARG A 56 7.47 8.33 5.92
CA ARG A 56 8.45 8.18 4.85
C ARG A 56 9.01 6.77 4.86
N PHE A 57 9.26 6.23 3.67
CA PHE A 57 9.91 4.93 3.51
C PHE A 57 11.32 5.13 2.98
N LEU A 58 12.26 4.35 3.51
CA LEU A 58 13.60 4.24 2.94
C LEU A 58 13.55 3.29 1.74
N ASN A 59 14.47 3.47 0.79
CA ASN A 59 14.52 2.61 -0.40
C ASN A 59 14.65 1.13 -0.05
N GLU A 60 15.46 0.80 0.94
CA GLU A 60 15.64 -0.57 1.39
C GLU A 60 14.38 -1.16 2.01
N GLU A 61 13.56 -0.32 2.66
CA GLU A 61 12.27 -0.75 3.19
C GLU A 61 11.32 -1.11 2.07
N VAL A 62 11.27 -0.27 1.04
CA VAL A 62 10.39 -0.50 -0.12
C VAL A 62 10.77 -1.80 -0.82
N ALA A 63 12.07 -2.07 -0.94
CA ALA A 63 12.56 -3.28 -1.59
C ALA A 63 12.14 -4.57 -0.88
N GLU A 64 11.84 -4.50 0.41
CA GLU A 64 11.41 -5.65 1.20
C GLU A 64 9.90 -5.87 1.19
N LEU A 65 9.12 -4.92 0.67
CA LEU A 65 7.67 -5.02 0.64
C LEU A 65 7.23 -5.93 -0.51
N ARG A 66 6.65 -7.07 -0.17
CA ARG A 66 6.24 -8.06 -1.17
C ARG A 66 4.74 -8.10 -1.39
N ASN A 67 3.97 -7.61 -0.43
CA ASN A 67 2.51 -7.62 -0.51
C ASN A 67 1.93 -6.50 0.35
N VAL A 68 0.61 -6.35 0.28
CA VAL A 68 -0.08 -5.29 1.03
C VAL A 68 0.04 -5.50 2.53
N GLY A 69 0.03 -6.75 2.98
CA GLY A 69 0.22 -7.06 4.39
C GLY A 69 1.55 -6.57 4.94
N ASP A 70 2.64 -6.79 4.18
CA ASP A 70 3.96 -6.27 4.55
C ASP A 70 3.94 -4.75 4.63
N LEU A 71 3.31 -4.11 3.66
CA LEU A 71 3.18 -2.65 3.65
C LEU A 71 2.41 -2.15 4.87
N ALA A 72 1.30 -2.80 5.20
CA ALA A 72 0.50 -2.41 6.36
C ALA A 72 1.29 -2.54 7.66
N ARG A 73 2.06 -3.61 7.79
CA ARG A 73 2.90 -3.81 8.99
C ARG A 73 4.00 -2.76 9.11
N SER A 74 4.59 -2.38 7.97
CA SER A 74 5.60 -1.32 7.94
C SER A 74 5.00 0.03 8.35
N ILE A 75 3.80 0.33 7.87
CA ILE A 75 3.08 1.55 8.25
C ILE A 75 2.79 1.54 9.76
N ALA A 76 2.30 0.44 10.27
CA ALA A 76 1.98 0.32 11.69
C ALA A 76 3.21 0.58 12.57
N ALA A 77 4.36 0.05 12.17
CA ALA A 77 5.61 0.25 12.89
C ALA A 77 6.01 1.73 12.90
N LYS A 78 5.79 2.44 11.80
CA LYS A 78 6.14 3.85 11.69
C LYS A 78 5.18 4.76 12.47
N LEU A 79 3.94 4.33 12.64
CA LEU A 79 2.93 5.09 13.38
C LEU A 79 2.98 4.83 14.89
N ALA A 80 3.69 3.81 15.30
CA ALA A 80 3.80 3.44 16.72
C ALA A 80 4.65 4.45 17.51
#